data_40695391a3a35dd2eea95d2606c1132b
#
_entry.id   40695391a3a35dd2eea95d2606c1132b
#
_cell.length_a   1.000
_cell.length_b   1.000
_cell.length_c   1.000
_cell.angle_alpha   90.00
_cell.angle_beta   90.00
_cell.angle_gamma   90.00
#
_symmetry.space_group_name_H-M   'P 1'
#
loop_
_entity.id
_entity.type
_entity.pdbx_description
1 polymer ?
#
loop_
_entity_poly.entity_id
_entity_poly.type
_entity_poly.pdbx_seq_one_letter_code
_entity_poly.pdbx_strand_id
1 'polypeptide(L)'
;MANFPTLSRKSDYDQEEAIEDDAVIRSKMEAGYMVSRPRYTRSRKNFGTVKYDNLTDTDKDTLMYFEKSTLSNGALSFDWQNPAEAYSGRKWAASTVYTLGAIVRPITANGRSYKCTVAGTSGGSQPSWPVTKNGTVADNSVTWTENTYTVFLDAPIKFSDKSFGYWKADLKIIEV
;
A
#
# COMPACT_ATOMS: atom_id res chain seq x y z
N MET A 1 -6.78 7.81 -13.11
CA MET A 1 -7.13 7.31 -11.78
C MET A 1 -6.78 8.39 -10.78
N ALA A 2 -7.55 8.56 -9.72
CA ALA A 2 -7.27 9.57 -8.71
C ALA A 2 -6.08 9.13 -7.84
N ASN A 3 -5.26 10.08 -7.38
CA ASN A 3 -4.21 9.83 -6.39
C ASN A 3 -4.76 10.09 -4.99
N PHE A 4 -4.29 9.34 -4.00
CA PHE A 4 -4.57 9.64 -2.60
C PHE A 4 -4.10 11.06 -2.26
N PRO A 5 -4.89 11.88 -1.55
CA PRO A 5 -4.53 13.27 -1.26
C PRO A 5 -3.32 13.36 -0.33
N THR A 6 -2.56 14.44 -0.49
CA THR A 6 -1.47 14.77 0.42
C THR A 6 -2.05 15.39 1.69
N LEU A 7 -1.76 14.77 2.83
CA LEU A 7 -2.18 15.26 4.14
C LEU A 7 -1.02 15.89 4.89
N SER A 8 -1.32 16.73 5.89
CA SER A 8 -0.30 17.36 6.74
C SER A 8 0.44 16.36 7.62
N ARG A 9 -0.16 15.20 7.85
CA ARG A 9 0.38 14.09 8.66
C ARG A 9 0.51 12.82 7.83
N LYS A 10 1.51 12.01 8.16
CA LYS A 10 1.66 10.65 7.66
C LYS A 10 0.77 9.72 8.47
N SER A 11 0.39 8.58 7.89
CA SER A 11 -0.29 7.53 8.64
C SER A 11 0.61 6.96 9.74
N ASP A 12 0.01 6.42 10.76
CA ASP A 12 0.71 5.57 11.71
C ASP A 12 1.20 4.31 10.98
N TYR A 13 2.40 3.83 11.35
CA TYR A 13 3.02 2.67 10.67
C TYR A 13 2.55 1.32 11.21
N ASP A 14 1.61 1.32 12.14
CA ASP A 14 1.00 0.11 12.70
C ASP A 14 -0.13 -0.35 11.76
N GLN A 15 0.27 -0.97 10.65
CA GLN A 15 -0.63 -1.51 9.63
C GLN A 15 -0.51 -3.03 9.62
N GLU A 16 -1.65 -3.70 9.64
CA GLU A 16 -1.72 -5.14 9.42
C GLU A 16 -1.89 -5.39 7.91
N GLU A 17 -0.90 -6.03 7.29
CA GLU A 17 -1.03 -6.54 5.93
C GLU A 17 -1.40 -8.02 5.99
N ALA A 18 -2.45 -8.41 5.29
CA ALA A 18 -2.86 -9.79 5.15
C ALA A 18 -3.19 -10.13 3.69
N ILE A 19 -3.18 -11.40 3.36
CA ILE A 19 -3.88 -11.88 2.18
C ILE A 19 -5.38 -11.75 2.49
N GLU A 20 -6.19 -11.42 1.47
CA GLU A 20 -7.63 -11.29 1.63
C GLU A 20 -8.23 -12.47 2.39
N ASP A 21 -9.04 -12.18 3.38
CA ASP A 21 -9.74 -13.19 4.15
C ASP A 21 -10.62 -14.06 3.24
N ASP A 22 -10.70 -15.37 3.56
CA ASP A 22 -11.51 -16.34 2.82
C ASP A 22 -11.08 -16.55 1.35
N ALA A 23 -9.78 -16.43 1.07
CA ALA A 23 -9.20 -16.69 -0.25
C ALA A 23 -9.34 -18.16 -0.71
N VAL A 24 -9.82 -19.08 0.15
CA VAL A 24 -9.91 -20.51 -0.11
C VAL A 24 -11.33 -21.04 0.17
N ILE A 25 -11.93 -21.65 -0.84
CA ILE A 25 -13.17 -22.41 -0.67
C ILE A 25 -12.79 -23.80 -0.15
N ARG A 26 -13.36 -24.18 1.00
CA ARG A 26 -13.19 -25.51 1.62
C ARG A 26 -14.53 -26.22 1.68
N SER A 27 -14.59 -27.42 1.10
CA SER A 27 -15.77 -28.29 1.14
C SER A 27 -15.42 -29.54 1.92
N LYS A 28 -16.18 -29.82 3.00
CA LYS A 28 -16.10 -31.09 3.73
C LYS A 28 -16.89 -32.15 2.97
N MET A 29 -16.30 -33.30 2.73
CA MET A 29 -16.95 -34.45 2.11
C MET A 29 -17.45 -35.41 3.19
N GLU A 30 -18.53 -36.18 2.90
CA GLU A 30 -19.11 -37.14 3.84
C GLU A 30 -18.10 -38.21 4.30
N ALA A 31 -17.13 -38.56 3.48
CA ALA A 31 -16.04 -39.46 3.81
C ALA A 31 -14.97 -38.92 4.75
N GLY A 32 -15.16 -37.72 5.31
CA GLY A 32 -14.27 -37.10 6.30
C GLY A 32 -13.04 -36.41 5.75
N TYR A 33 -12.83 -36.35 4.43
CA TYR A 33 -11.77 -35.56 3.83
C TYR A 33 -12.26 -34.17 3.37
N MET A 34 -11.33 -33.24 3.25
CA MET A 34 -11.59 -31.88 2.84
C MET A 34 -11.00 -31.60 1.45
N VAL A 35 -11.81 -31.09 0.55
CA VAL A 35 -11.35 -30.55 -0.73
C VAL A 35 -11.24 -29.04 -0.60
N SER A 36 -10.10 -28.49 -1.01
CA SER A 36 -9.88 -27.04 -1.01
C SER A 36 -9.46 -26.55 -2.39
N ARG A 37 -9.93 -25.38 -2.77
CA ARG A 37 -9.52 -24.68 -3.99
C ARG A 37 -9.44 -23.18 -3.74
N PRO A 38 -8.56 -22.44 -4.45
CA PRO A 38 -8.57 -20.98 -4.36
C PRO A 38 -9.94 -20.44 -4.81
N ARG A 39 -10.42 -19.40 -4.12
CA ARG A 39 -11.65 -18.69 -4.49
C ARG A 39 -11.39 -17.75 -5.66
N TYR A 40 -10.19 -17.18 -5.70
CA TYR A 40 -9.77 -16.19 -6.69
C TYR A 40 -8.56 -16.70 -7.45
N THR A 41 -8.43 -16.29 -8.70
CA THR A 41 -7.25 -16.58 -9.54
C THR A 41 -6.04 -15.72 -9.19
N ARG A 42 -6.27 -14.61 -8.46
CA ARG A 42 -5.25 -13.67 -7.99
C ARG A 42 -5.48 -13.41 -6.49
N SER A 43 -4.41 -13.53 -5.72
CA SER A 43 -4.43 -13.07 -4.32
C SER A 43 -4.33 -11.55 -4.28
N ARG A 44 -5.24 -10.91 -3.55
CA ARG A 44 -5.21 -9.47 -3.28
C ARG A 44 -4.62 -9.21 -1.90
N LYS A 45 -3.96 -8.08 -1.75
CA LYS A 45 -3.51 -7.62 -0.43
C LYS A 45 -4.63 -6.85 0.25
N ASN A 46 -4.90 -7.22 1.50
CA ASN A 46 -5.70 -6.41 2.42
C ASN A 46 -4.71 -5.64 3.30
N PHE A 47 -4.72 -4.32 3.20
CA PHE A 47 -3.86 -3.44 3.99
C PHE A 47 -4.44 -3.14 5.38
N GLY A 48 -5.55 -3.81 5.74
CA GLY A 48 -6.20 -3.62 7.01
C GLY A 48 -6.69 -2.18 7.21
N THR A 49 -6.48 -1.67 8.41
CA THR A 49 -6.86 -0.30 8.77
C THR A 49 -5.64 0.61 8.80
N VAL A 50 -5.61 1.55 7.86
CA VAL A 50 -4.61 2.63 7.84
C VAL A 50 -5.10 3.75 8.74
N LYS A 51 -4.35 4.05 9.80
CA LYS A 51 -4.73 5.02 10.82
C LYS A 51 -3.97 6.33 10.65
N TYR A 52 -4.66 7.42 10.79
CA TYR A 52 -4.09 8.76 10.83
C TYR A 52 -4.46 9.43 12.14
N ASP A 53 -3.47 9.94 12.85
CA ASP A 53 -3.62 10.68 14.10
C ASP A 53 -3.25 12.14 13.92
N ASN A 54 -3.89 13.03 14.73
CA ASN A 54 -3.61 14.47 14.73
C ASN A 54 -3.85 15.16 13.38
N LEU A 55 -4.88 14.74 12.65
CA LEU A 55 -5.32 15.43 11.43
C LEU A 55 -5.96 16.77 11.80
N THR A 56 -5.68 17.78 11.01
CA THR A 56 -6.36 19.09 11.12
C THR A 56 -7.78 19.02 10.56
N ASP A 57 -8.61 20.03 10.84
CA ASP A 57 -9.93 20.17 10.20
C ASP A 57 -9.82 20.17 8.67
N THR A 58 -8.80 20.84 8.13
CA THR A 58 -8.53 20.88 6.68
C THR A 58 -8.21 19.49 6.11
N ASP A 59 -7.43 18.67 6.82
CA ASP A 59 -7.13 17.30 6.38
C ASP A 59 -8.39 16.43 6.40
N LYS A 60 -9.22 16.57 7.43
CA LYS A 60 -10.51 15.88 7.52
C LYS A 60 -11.41 16.25 6.35
N ASP A 61 -11.59 17.54 6.08
CA ASP A 61 -12.41 18.02 4.96
C ASP A 61 -11.88 17.52 3.62
N THR A 62 -10.56 17.48 3.46
CA THR A 62 -9.88 16.93 2.27
C THR A 62 -10.21 15.45 2.08
N LEU A 63 -10.14 14.64 3.15
CA LEU A 63 -10.49 13.20 3.11
C LEU A 63 -11.98 12.98 2.85
N MET A 64 -12.86 13.77 3.46
CA MET A 64 -14.29 13.70 3.22
C MET A 64 -14.65 14.06 1.77
N TYR A 65 -14.04 15.11 1.22
CA TYR A 65 -14.22 15.47 -0.19
C TYR A 65 -13.69 14.39 -1.12
N PHE A 66 -12.52 13.83 -0.81
CA PHE A 66 -11.92 12.73 -1.57
C PHE A 66 -12.84 11.53 -1.63
N GLU A 67 -13.33 11.04 -0.50
CA GLU A 67 -14.25 9.89 -0.46
C GLU A 67 -15.55 10.19 -1.21
N LYS A 68 -16.20 11.32 -0.87
CA LYS A 68 -17.53 11.65 -1.36
C LYS A 68 -17.54 12.02 -2.85
N SER A 69 -16.64 12.91 -3.25
CA SER A 69 -16.67 13.53 -4.59
C SER A 69 -15.69 12.85 -5.56
N THR A 70 -14.44 12.61 -5.14
CA THR A 70 -13.42 12.05 -6.03
C THR A 70 -13.62 10.55 -6.24
N LEU A 71 -13.97 9.82 -5.18
CA LEU A 71 -14.21 8.38 -5.23
C LEU A 71 -15.69 7.99 -5.38
N SER A 72 -16.59 8.95 -5.58
CA SER A 72 -18.03 8.68 -5.72
C SER A 72 -18.58 7.83 -4.56
N ASN A 73 -18.36 8.29 -3.32
CA ASN A 73 -18.66 7.56 -2.08
C ASN A 73 -17.91 6.21 -1.94
N GLY A 74 -16.67 6.16 -2.38
CA GLY A 74 -15.80 4.97 -2.26
C GLY A 74 -15.98 3.94 -3.38
N ALA A 75 -16.80 4.23 -4.40
CA ALA A 75 -17.05 3.31 -5.52
C ALA A 75 -15.88 3.20 -6.52
N LEU A 76 -14.99 4.18 -6.55
CA LEU A 76 -13.88 4.24 -7.49
C LEU A 76 -12.55 3.86 -6.82
N SER A 77 -11.70 3.17 -7.57
CA SER A 77 -10.34 2.88 -7.14
C SER A 77 -9.44 4.12 -7.26
N PHE A 78 -8.38 4.12 -6.47
CA PHE A 78 -7.39 5.19 -6.45
C PHE A 78 -5.97 4.64 -6.31
N ASP A 79 -4.99 5.47 -6.64
CA ASP A 79 -3.58 5.17 -6.49
C ASP A 79 -3.09 5.55 -5.10
N TRP A 80 -2.45 4.60 -4.42
CA TRP A 80 -2.00 4.75 -3.05
C TRP A 80 -0.58 4.21 -2.86
N GLN A 81 0.23 4.99 -2.14
CA GLN A 81 1.56 4.57 -1.69
C GLN A 81 1.45 4.04 -0.27
N ASN A 82 1.91 2.82 -0.05
CA ASN A 82 1.95 2.26 1.30
C ASN A 82 3.01 3.01 2.15
N PRO A 83 2.59 3.80 3.17
CA PRO A 83 3.54 4.57 3.96
C PRO A 83 4.51 3.69 4.77
N ALA A 84 4.08 2.50 5.19
CA ALA A 84 4.95 1.56 5.89
C ALA A 84 6.13 1.13 5.02
N GLU A 85 5.89 0.83 3.74
CA GLU A 85 6.96 0.49 2.79
C GLU A 85 7.82 1.71 2.43
N ALA A 86 7.18 2.86 2.18
CA ALA A 86 7.85 4.07 1.70
C ALA A 86 8.74 4.75 2.75
N TYR A 87 8.40 4.65 4.03
CA TYR A 87 9.11 5.35 5.11
C TYR A 87 9.78 4.43 6.12
N SER A 88 9.15 3.29 6.46
CA SER A 88 9.68 2.32 7.44
C SER A 88 10.27 1.07 6.81
N GLY A 89 9.97 0.81 5.53
CA GLY A 89 10.42 -0.37 4.81
C GLY A 89 11.95 -0.51 4.71
N ARG A 90 12.38 -1.66 4.18
CA ARG A 90 13.80 -1.97 3.98
C ARG A 90 14.47 -0.89 3.11
N LYS A 91 15.56 -0.34 3.58
CA LYS A 91 16.39 0.58 2.77
C LYS A 91 17.13 -0.18 1.67
N TRP A 92 17.26 0.46 0.52
CA TRP A 92 18.20 0.00 -0.50
C TRP A 92 19.62 -0.06 0.07
N ALA A 93 20.38 -1.07 -0.31
CA ALA A 93 21.78 -1.24 0.06
C ALA A 93 22.61 -1.57 -1.18
N ALA A 94 23.84 -1.05 -1.22
CA ALA A 94 24.76 -1.28 -2.32
C ALA A 94 25.26 -2.73 -2.36
N SER A 95 25.62 -3.22 -3.55
CA SER A 95 26.22 -4.54 -3.80
C SER A 95 25.50 -5.70 -3.08
N THR A 96 24.17 -5.60 -3.01
CA THR A 96 23.32 -6.54 -2.28
C THR A 96 22.48 -7.36 -3.25
N VAL A 97 22.35 -8.66 -2.99
CA VAL A 97 21.48 -9.55 -3.79
C VAL A 97 20.02 -9.33 -3.38
N TYR A 98 19.17 -9.13 -4.39
CA TYR A 98 17.74 -8.99 -4.24
C TYR A 98 16.99 -10.04 -5.06
N THR A 99 15.97 -10.62 -4.45
CA THR A 99 15.08 -11.59 -5.08
C THR A 99 13.91 -10.88 -5.75
N LEU A 100 13.29 -11.56 -6.71
CA LEU A 100 12.06 -11.09 -7.33
C LEU A 100 10.99 -10.77 -6.27
N GLY A 101 10.33 -9.62 -6.39
CA GLY A 101 9.30 -9.18 -5.46
C GLY A 101 9.82 -8.49 -4.19
N ALA A 102 11.15 -8.45 -3.95
CA ALA A 102 11.70 -7.69 -2.83
C ALA A 102 11.32 -6.21 -2.95
N ILE A 103 10.87 -5.60 -1.84
CA ILE A 103 10.48 -4.19 -1.77
C ILE A 103 11.54 -3.42 -0.99
N VAL A 104 11.95 -2.29 -1.53
CA VAL A 104 12.90 -1.37 -0.89
C VAL A 104 12.43 0.07 -1.00
N ARG A 105 12.97 0.91 -0.14
CA ARG A 105 12.87 2.38 -0.27
C ARG A 105 14.24 3.00 -0.49
N PRO A 106 14.31 4.21 -1.03
CA PRO A 106 15.56 4.98 -1.12
C PRO A 106 16.21 5.17 0.26
N ILE A 107 17.52 5.39 0.28
CA ILE A 107 18.27 5.71 1.51
C ILE A 107 17.64 6.92 2.20
N THR A 108 17.41 8.00 1.43
CA THR A 108 16.58 9.13 1.84
C THR A 108 15.18 8.90 1.29
N ALA A 109 14.19 8.75 2.17
CA ALA A 109 12.81 8.46 1.75
C ALA A 109 12.26 9.57 0.86
N ASN A 110 11.73 9.20 -0.30
CA ASN A 110 11.07 10.09 -1.25
C ASN A 110 9.53 9.91 -1.28
N GLY A 111 8.98 9.20 -0.28
CA GLY A 111 7.55 8.91 -0.19
C GLY A 111 7.11 7.74 -1.05
N ARG A 112 8.03 6.95 -1.61
CA ARG A 112 7.75 5.82 -2.50
C ARG A 112 8.52 4.58 -2.10
N SER A 113 7.97 3.43 -2.45
CA SER A 113 8.64 2.14 -2.40
C SER A 113 8.89 1.60 -3.82
N TYR A 114 9.81 0.67 -3.96
CA TYR A 114 10.22 0.10 -5.23
C TYR A 114 10.29 -1.41 -5.11
N LYS A 115 9.70 -2.11 -6.06
CA LYS A 115 9.66 -3.56 -6.11
C LYS A 115 10.67 -4.08 -7.12
N CYS A 116 11.41 -5.09 -6.72
CA CYS A 116 12.34 -5.82 -7.59
C CYS A 116 11.56 -6.62 -8.63
N THR A 117 11.69 -6.27 -9.91
CA THR A 117 11.05 -6.97 -11.04
C THR A 117 12.01 -7.81 -11.86
N VAL A 118 13.33 -7.60 -11.71
CA VAL A 118 14.37 -8.49 -12.20
C VAL A 118 15.35 -8.72 -11.05
N ALA A 119 15.46 -9.98 -10.60
CA ALA A 119 16.35 -10.36 -9.52
C ALA A 119 17.83 -10.22 -9.91
N GLY A 120 18.68 -9.88 -8.97
CA GLY A 120 20.11 -9.71 -9.21
C GLY A 120 20.82 -9.03 -8.05
N THR A 121 21.97 -8.43 -8.34
CA THR A 121 22.80 -7.67 -7.37
C THR A 121 22.71 -6.18 -7.70
N SER A 122 22.43 -5.36 -6.70
CA SER A 122 22.41 -3.89 -6.83
C SER A 122 23.79 -3.31 -7.14
N GLY A 123 23.82 -2.12 -7.69
CA GLY A 123 25.04 -1.36 -7.96
C GLY A 123 25.76 -0.91 -6.70
N GLY A 124 26.93 -0.30 -6.87
CA GLY A 124 27.71 0.29 -5.78
C GLY A 124 27.17 1.65 -5.30
N SER A 125 26.30 2.29 -6.08
CA SER A 125 25.65 3.56 -5.76
C SER A 125 24.16 3.49 -6.02
N GLN A 126 23.39 4.25 -5.25
CA GLN A 126 21.94 4.28 -5.37
C GLN A 126 21.52 4.82 -6.75
N PRO A 127 20.55 4.16 -7.43
CA PRO A 127 20.05 4.63 -8.71
C PRO A 127 19.20 5.91 -8.57
N SER A 128 18.98 6.60 -9.69
CA SER A 128 18.00 7.70 -9.75
C SER A 128 16.59 7.14 -9.80
N TRP A 129 15.88 7.22 -8.68
CA TRP A 129 14.57 6.62 -8.51
C TRP A 129 13.48 7.33 -9.30
N PRO A 130 12.70 6.61 -10.14
CA PRO A 130 11.58 7.20 -10.86
C PRO A 130 10.45 7.59 -9.89
N VAL A 131 9.81 8.73 -10.14
CA VAL A 131 8.68 9.20 -9.32
C VAL A 131 7.32 9.04 -10.02
N THR A 132 7.33 8.45 -11.21
CA THR A 132 6.10 8.12 -11.97
C THR A 132 5.62 6.73 -11.61
N LYS A 133 4.31 6.53 -11.56
CA LYS A 133 3.69 5.22 -11.34
C LYS A 133 4.22 4.18 -12.32
N ASN A 134 4.61 3.02 -11.81
CA ASN A 134 5.21 1.92 -12.57
C ASN A 134 6.51 2.30 -13.32
N GLY A 135 7.13 3.44 -12.99
CA GLY A 135 8.43 3.81 -13.55
C GLY A 135 9.49 2.79 -13.18
N THR A 136 10.37 2.47 -14.12
CA THR A 136 11.43 1.46 -13.92
C THR A 136 12.80 2.09 -13.93
N VAL A 137 13.74 1.49 -13.20
CA VAL A 137 15.15 1.87 -13.22
C VAL A 137 16.03 0.62 -13.11
N ALA A 138 17.05 0.54 -13.94
CA ALA A 138 18.08 -0.48 -13.84
C ALA A 138 19.12 -0.08 -12.78
N ASP A 139 19.56 -1.06 -12.00
CA ASP A 139 20.53 -0.91 -10.93
C ASP A 139 21.48 -2.12 -10.96
N ASN A 140 22.52 -2.03 -11.78
CA ASN A 140 23.41 -3.13 -12.15
C ASN A 140 22.59 -4.31 -12.78
N SER A 141 22.49 -5.46 -12.13
CA SER A 141 21.70 -6.59 -12.62
C SER A 141 20.26 -6.65 -12.09
N VAL A 142 19.88 -5.75 -11.18
CA VAL A 142 18.52 -5.61 -10.66
C VAL A 142 17.75 -4.59 -11.48
N THR A 143 16.45 -4.83 -11.66
CA THR A 143 15.52 -3.79 -12.14
C THR A 143 14.49 -3.52 -11.06
N TRP A 144 14.31 -2.25 -10.76
CA TRP A 144 13.32 -1.75 -9.82
C TRP A 144 12.15 -1.12 -10.55
N THR A 145 10.96 -1.39 -10.09
CA THR A 145 9.73 -0.74 -10.56
C THR A 145 9.08 -0.01 -9.40
N GLU A 146 8.65 1.21 -9.64
CA GLU A 146 7.93 2.00 -8.64
C GLU A 146 6.64 1.26 -8.22
N ASN A 147 6.38 1.20 -6.92
CA ASN A 147 5.36 0.33 -6.33
C ASN A 147 4.18 1.14 -5.79
N THR A 148 3.39 1.71 -6.70
CA THR A 148 2.09 2.29 -6.37
C THR A 148 0.99 1.24 -6.44
N TYR A 149 0.24 1.07 -5.37
CA TYR A 149 -0.92 0.17 -5.35
C TYR A 149 -2.15 0.87 -5.92
N THR A 150 -2.96 0.12 -6.66
CA THR A 150 -4.32 0.53 -7.01
C THR A 150 -5.26 -0.14 -6.02
N VAL A 151 -6.04 0.66 -5.30
CA VAL A 151 -6.82 0.20 -4.14
C VAL A 151 -8.24 0.75 -4.16
N PHE A 152 -9.12 0.10 -3.38
CA PHE A 152 -10.43 0.59 -3.01
C PHE A 152 -10.50 0.90 -1.51
N LEU A 153 -11.45 1.75 -1.13
CA LEU A 153 -11.92 1.79 0.25
C LEU A 153 -12.86 0.60 0.46
N ASP A 154 -12.51 -0.28 1.40
CA ASP A 154 -13.34 -1.44 1.78
C ASP A 154 -14.52 -1.05 2.70
N ALA A 155 -14.44 0.13 3.32
CA ALA A 155 -15.50 0.73 4.13
C ALA A 155 -15.37 2.25 4.13
N PRO A 156 -16.46 2.99 4.48
CA PRO A 156 -16.39 4.44 4.65
C PRO A 156 -15.31 4.85 5.65
N ILE A 157 -14.65 5.98 5.38
CA ILE A 157 -13.63 6.54 6.27
C ILE A 157 -14.29 6.90 7.61
N LYS A 158 -13.74 6.39 8.70
CA LYS A 158 -14.23 6.70 10.04
C LYS A 158 -13.41 7.83 10.64
N PHE A 159 -14.10 8.87 11.06
CA PHE A 159 -13.50 9.98 11.78
C PHE A 159 -13.89 9.92 13.25
N SER A 160 -12.95 10.19 14.14
CA SER A 160 -13.19 10.38 15.57
C SER A 160 -12.46 11.60 16.07
N ASP A 161 -13.08 12.32 16.99
CA ASP A 161 -12.48 13.45 17.68
C ASP A 161 -11.36 12.95 18.61
N LYS A 162 -10.22 13.62 18.58
CA LYS A 162 -9.09 13.32 19.46
C LYS A 162 -8.92 14.39 20.55
N SER A 163 -8.97 15.65 20.14
CA SER A 163 -8.88 16.84 20.98
C SER A 163 -9.34 18.04 20.17
N PHE A 164 -9.55 19.18 20.81
CA PHE A 164 -10.00 20.39 20.12
C PHE A 164 -9.18 20.68 18.86
N GLY A 165 -9.83 20.66 17.68
CA GLY A 165 -9.21 20.91 16.38
C GLY A 165 -8.36 19.78 15.80
N TYR A 166 -8.37 18.58 16.41
CA TYR A 166 -7.62 17.43 15.88
C TYR A 166 -8.47 16.17 15.78
N TRP A 167 -8.30 15.45 14.70
CA TRP A 167 -9.06 14.26 14.32
C TRP A 167 -8.20 13.03 14.17
N LYS A 168 -8.83 11.89 14.34
CA LYS A 168 -8.32 10.59 13.89
C LYS A 168 -9.13 10.14 12.68
N ALA A 169 -8.48 9.49 11.73
CA ALA A 169 -9.14 8.86 10.60
C ALA A 169 -8.67 7.42 10.44
N ASP A 170 -9.61 6.50 10.30
CA ASP A 170 -9.39 5.09 10.04
C ASP A 170 -9.89 4.76 8.62
N LEU A 171 -8.97 4.32 7.77
CA LEU A 171 -9.24 3.93 6.38
C LEU A 171 -9.01 2.43 6.22
N LYS A 172 -10.03 1.70 5.79
CA LYS A 172 -9.86 0.30 5.37
C LYS A 172 -9.58 0.25 3.88
N ILE A 173 -8.44 -0.33 3.52
CA ILE A 173 -7.94 -0.31 2.15
C ILE A 173 -7.67 -1.74 1.67
N ILE A 174 -8.15 -2.06 0.48
CA ILE A 174 -7.94 -3.35 -0.18
C ILE A 174 -7.42 -3.15 -1.61
N GLU A 175 -6.50 -3.99 -2.05
CA GLU A 175 -5.97 -3.99 -3.42
C GLU A 175 -7.06 -4.39 -4.43
N VAL A 176 -7.07 -3.74 -5.61
CA VAL A 176 -7.98 -4.05 -6.73
C VAL A 176 -7.71 -5.43 -7.32
#